data_a53fd325f7de00749ffe5b941fd71a91
#
_entry.id   a53fd325f7de00749ffe5b941fd71a91
#
_cell.length_a   1.000
_cell.length_b   1.000
_cell.length_c   1.000
_cell.angle_alpha   90.00
_cell.angle_beta   90.00
_cell.angle_gamma   90.00
#
_symmetry.space_group_name_H-M   'P 1'
#
loop_
_entity.id
_entity.type
_entity.pdbx_description
1 polymer ?
#
loop_
_entity_poly.entity_id
_entity_poly.type
_entity_poly.pdbx_seq_one_letter_code
_entity_poly.pdbx_strand_id
1 'polypeptide(L)'
;MPLPGISRRTVLAAGAAGTALAATGLAPAPAAQAAGAAAPTLPNGTSPDKVLVVGMDGLRYDRIDAANAPALKSLMANGTYGRSLLYANPMAATSSGPGWSTVSTGVWPDKHGVKDNTFTGKNYAKYPGFLARLHQVRPQLSLFAAVDWPELDTHGTVTPGADAKLVYDNDYAVNDAVITDLTEQVLRDQNPDVLFVYFGETDEIGHNHGAASQKYLDAIAVQDGYLGRLLAAIRSRPTYASERWTVLVTTDHGHTDAGGHGGSAIEERRTFVLAQGPGIAAGARPVDTRLVDVAATVFRQLGIVPDPSWGLDGKPIQDRSTDPFDALHGSLGGRVDETGTPAGVLGFTHTPPAGWSVVNNAMGTGGTTEWRGWSFATDEFWSRAQRDQWRELNVRARGVFAVADSDEWADKSFSGTYDTTLVTPAYAVTGAARVTLGFTTLYRQEGSQVAEVLASFNGGTPTLVKRYTADVVSQPQSLTVPVPAGASNVSFRFRYAGANNWYWTIDGVTVTTS
;
A
#
# COMPACT_ATOMS: atom_id res chain seq x y z
N MET A 1 -30.28 22.77 -31.97
CA MET A 1 -29.25 23.55 -31.27
C MET A 1 -28.89 22.72 -30.05
N PRO A 2 -27.68 22.13 -29.96
CA PRO A 2 -27.27 21.46 -28.75
C PRO A 2 -26.86 22.48 -27.69
N LEU A 3 -27.30 22.30 -26.46
CA LEU A 3 -26.93 23.09 -25.31
C LEU A 3 -25.47 22.87 -24.97
N PRO A 4 -24.70 23.87 -24.52
CA PRO A 4 -23.30 23.73 -24.17
C PRO A 4 -23.16 22.84 -22.94
N GLY A 5 -22.22 21.88 -23.02
CA GLY A 5 -21.86 20.99 -21.94
C GLY A 5 -21.36 21.78 -20.73
N ILE A 6 -22.03 21.59 -19.59
CA ILE A 6 -21.62 22.13 -18.30
C ILE A 6 -20.53 21.21 -17.75
N SER A 7 -19.31 21.72 -17.69
CA SER A 7 -18.22 21.09 -16.96
C SER A 7 -18.67 20.73 -15.54
N ARG A 8 -18.52 19.47 -15.13
CA ARG A 8 -18.87 18.99 -13.79
C ARG A 8 -17.96 19.51 -12.67
N ARG A 9 -17.18 20.55 -12.91
CA ARG A 9 -16.39 21.26 -11.88
C ARG A 9 -17.21 22.00 -10.83
N THR A 10 -18.50 21.76 -10.71
CA THR A 10 -19.32 22.48 -9.74
C THR A 10 -19.87 21.53 -8.70
N VAL A 11 -19.22 21.55 -7.56
CA VAL A 11 -19.72 21.41 -6.19
C VAL A 11 -20.14 20.02 -5.70
N LEU A 12 -19.36 19.55 -4.76
CA LEU A 12 -19.91 19.14 -3.46
C LEU A 12 -18.89 19.50 -2.36
N ALA A 13 -18.93 20.77 -1.95
CA ALA A 13 -18.44 21.13 -0.64
C ALA A 13 -19.47 20.65 0.39
N ALA A 14 -19.43 19.39 0.76
CA ALA A 14 -20.10 18.89 1.95
C ALA A 14 -19.18 19.23 3.13
N GLY A 15 -19.57 20.25 3.89
CA GLY A 15 -18.88 20.66 5.09
C GLY A 15 -18.78 19.50 6.08
N ALA A 16 -17.58 19.14 6.45
CA ALA A 16 -17.32 18.39 7.66
C ALA A 16 -17.69 19.29 8.85
N ALA A 17 -18.82 19.03 9.47
CA ALA A 17 -19.16 19.58 10.77
C ALA A 17 -18.28 18.90 11.81
N GLY A 18 -17.15 19.50 12.12
CA GLY A 18 -16.36 19.15 13.29
C GLY A 18 -17.15 19.47 14.54
N THR A 19 -17.61 18.46 15.26
CA THR A 19 -18.09 18.62 16.62
C THR A 19 -16.89 18.86 17.52
N ALA A 20 -16.65 20.13 17.88
CA ALA A 20 -15.74 20.46 18.95
C ALA A 20 -16.31 19.91 20.26
N LEU A 21 -15.72 18.85 20.80
CA LEU A 21 -15.92 18.47 22.19
C LEU A 21 -15.19 19.51 23.07
N ALA A 22 -15.95 20.20 23.89
CA ALA A 22 -15.42 21.08 24.91
C ALA A 22 -14.57 20.30 25.90
N ALA A 23 -13.27 20.59 25.95
CA ALA A 23 -12.37 20.09 26.96
C ALA A 23 -12.79 20.66 28.32
N THR A 24 -13.39 19.82 29.17
CA THR A 24 -13.47 20.09 30.62
C THR A 24 -12.11 19.78 31.20
N GLY A 25 -11.44 20.82 31.71
CA GLY A 25 -10.13 20.69 32.33
C GLY A 25 -10.12 19.67 33.48
N LEU A 26 -9.42 18.57 33.26
CA LEU A 26 -8.90 17.72 34.30
C LEU A 26 -7.44 18.11 34.52
N ALA A 27 -7.09 18.35 35.78
CA ALA A 27 -5.73 18.66 36.19
C ALA A 27 -4.77 17.52 35.76
N PRO A 28 -3.52 17.82 35.37
CA PRO A 28 -2.58 16.79 34.99
C PRO A 28 -2.33 15.86 36.19
N ALA A 29 -2.54 14.57 35.98
CA ALA A 29 -2.10 13.55 36.92
C ALA A 29 -0.55 13.56 36.98
N PRO A 30 0.07 13.34 38.16
CA PRO A 30 1.51 13.50 38.29
C PRO A 30 2.28 12.45 37.47
N ALA A 31 3.32 12.91 36.80
CA ALA A 31 4.30 12.11 36.01
C ALA A 31 5.17 11.16 36.87
N ALA A 32 4.56 10.40 37.79
CA ALA A 32 5.26 9.60 38.78
C ALA A 32 5.17 8.07 38.58
N GLN A 33 4.68 7.58 37.46
CA GLN A 33 4.46 6.14 37.26
C GLN A 33 5.43 5.41 36.34
N ALA A 34 6.31 6.12 35.65
CA ALA A 34 7.27 5.48 34.69
C ALA A 34 8.57 4.98 35.34
N ALA A 35 8.94 5.46 36.54
CA ALA A 35 10.21 5.14 37.20
C ALA A 35 10.14 3.86 38.05
N GLY A 36 9.75 2.72 37.48
CA GLY A 36 9.70 1.45 38.24
C GLY A 36 9.01 0.29 37.51
N ALA A 37 8.51 0.47 36.32
CA ALA A 37 7.95 -0.63 35.54
C ALA A 37 9.07 -1.58 35.11
N ALA A 38 8.92 -2.87 35.44
CA ALA A 38 9.81 -3.92 34.92
C ALA A 38 9.30 -4.43 33.59
N ALA A 39 10.22 -4.76 32.68
CA ALA A 39 9.85 -5.42 31.44
C ALA A 39 9.10 -6.74 31.71
N PRO A 40 8.05 -7.07 30.95
CA PRO A 40 7.33 -8.32 31.13
C PRO A 40 8.21 -9.52 30.79
N THR A 41 7.93 -10.68 31.40
CA THR A 41 8.67 -11.91 31.13
C THR A 41 8.11 -12.61 29.90
N LEU A 42 9.01 -13.02 29.01
CA LEU A 42 8.72 -13.77 27.78
C LEU A 42 9.16 -15.24 27.88
N PRO A 43 8.52 -16.15 27.16
CA PRO A 43 9.11 -17.44 26.87
C PRO A 43 10.48 -17.27 26.21
N ASN A 44 11.40 -18.20 26.44
CA ASN A 44 12.70 -18.17 25.78
C ASN A 44 12.56 -18.56 24.31
N GLY A 45 12.74 -17.62 23.40
CA GLY A 45 12.71 -17.86 21.96
C GLY A 45 13.84 -18.79 21.51
N THR A 46 13.56 -19.59 20.51
CA THR A 46 14.51 -20.61 20.00
C THR A 46 14.88 -20.39 18.54
N SER A 47 14.24 -19.46 17.85
CA SER A 47 14.55 -19.19 16.45
C SER A 47 15.87 -18.42 16.31
N PRO A 48 16.77 -18.82 15.40
CA PRO A 48 17.89 -17.98 15.01
C PRO A 48 17.46 -16.77 14.16
N ASP A 49 16.30 -16.88 13.49
CA ASP A 49 15.69 -15.79 12.74
C ASP A 49 14.84 -14.93 13.68
N LYS A 50 15.19 -13.66 13.76
CA LYS A 50 14.57 -12.68 14.64
C LYS A 50 13.99 -11.52 13.82
N VAL A 51 12.84 -11.00 14.24
CA VAL A 51 12.19 -9.89 13.53
C VAL A 51 11.80 -8.80 14.51
N LEU A 52 12.22 -7.57 14.22
CA LEU A 52 11.70 -6.34 14.85
C LEU A 52 10.88 -5.58 13.81
N VAL A 53 9.62 -5.33 14.09
CA VAL A 53 8.75 -4.42 13.32
C VAL A 53 8.53 -3.17 14.15
N VAL A 54 8.90 -2.02 13.62
CA VAL A 54 8.66 -0.71 14.23
C VAL A 54 7.63 0.04 13.40
N GLY A 55 6.52 0.39 14.03
CA GLY A 55 5.49 1.26 13.49
C GLY A 55 5.68 2.69 13.98
N MET A 56 5.75 3.65 13.05
CA MET A 56 5.79 5.09 13.36
C MET A 56 4.53 5.72 12.79
N ASP A 57 3.54 6.00 13.65
CA ASP A 57 2.23 6.50 13.24
C ASP A 57 2.34 7.85 12.53
N GLY A 58 1.60 8.00 11.45
CA GLY A 58 1.51 9.24 10.69
C GLY A 58 2.79 9.73 10.02
N LEU A 59 3.88 8.94 10.00
CA LEU A 59 5.18 9.35 9.47
C LEU A 59 5.18 9.45 7.94
N ARG A 60 5.25 10.65 7.40
CA ARG A 60 5.41 10.91 5.97
C ARG A 60 6.84 10.66 5.50
N TYR A 61 7.01 9.79 4.51
CA TYR A 61 8.34 9.44 4.00
C TYR A 61 9.11 10.62 3.39
N ASP A 62 8.43 11.60 2.80
CA ASP A 62 9.05 12.77 2.18
C ASP A 62 9.56 13.80 3.21
N ARG A 63 9.31 13.59 4.50
CA ARG A 63 9.84 14.43 5.60
C ARG A 63 11.10 13.85 6.23
N ILE A 64 11.40 12.57 6.00
CA ILE A 64 12.58 11.89 6.59
C ILE A 64 13.90 12.55 6.19
N ASP A 65 14.01 12.99 4.92
CA ASP A 65 15.25 13.60 4.44
C ASP A 65 15.56 14.94 5.14
N ALA A 66 14.51 15.72 5.46
CA ALA A 66 14.63 17.00 6.15
C ALA A 66 14.85 16.83 7.66
N ALA A 67 14.40 15.72 8.25
CA ALA A 67 14.56 15.43 9.66
C ALA A 67 16.01 14.98 9.99
N ASN A 68 16.42 15.17 11.24
CA ASN A 68 17.64 14.56 11.78
C ASN A 68 17.36 13.10 12.16
N ALA A 69 17.33 12.21 11.16
CA ALA A 69 16.93 10.81 11.28
C ALA A 69 18.03 9.85 10.82
N PRO A 70 19.17 9.75 11.52
CA PRO A 70 20.30 8.94 11.10
C PRO A 70 20.03 7.42 11.10
N ALA A 71 19.19 6.90 12.01
CA ALA A 71 18.86 5.48 12.06
C ALA A 71 18.02 5.06 10.85
N LEU A 72 16.94 5.79 10.53
CA LEU A 72 16.14 5.60 9.33
C LEU A 72 16.99 5.70 8.07
N LYS A 73 17.79 6.76 7.94
CA LYS A 73 18.68 6.97 6.78
C LYS A 73 19.69 5.85 6.62
N SER A 74 20.25 5.33 7.72
CA SER A 74 21.16 4.17 7.70
C SER A 74 20.43 2.90 7.23
N LEU A 75 19.24 2.63 7.75
CA LEU A 75 18.43 1.50 7.28
C LEU A 75 18.06 1.65 5.80
N MET A 76 17.68 2.86 5.36
CA MET A 76 17.39 3.16 3.95
C MET A 76 18.60 2.91 3.03
N ALA A 77 19.80 3.25 3.47
CA ALA A 77 21.02 3.04 2.70
C ALA A 77 21.42 1.55 2.61
N ASN A 78 21.22 0.80 3.69
CA ASN A 78 21.69 -0.57 3.84
C ASN A 78 20.58 -1.64 3.70
N GLY A 79 19.35 -1.23 3.42
CA GLY A 79 18.19 -2.10 3.24
C GLY A 79 17.42 -1.81 1.98
N THR A 80 16.27 -2.44 1.85
CA THR A 80 15.26 -2.17 0.81
C THR A 80 14.25 -1.17 1.35
N TYR A 81 13.99 -0.12 0.58
CA TYR A 81 13.05 0.95 0.94
C TYR A 81 12.08 1.20 -0.21
N GLY A 82 10.85 0.77 -0.03
CA GLY A 82 9.76 0.96 -0.98
C GLY A 82 8.75 1.98 -0.48
N ARG A 83 8.32 2.86 -1.36
CA ARG A 83 7.29 3.88 -1.14
C ARG A 83 5.98 3.42 -1.76
N SER A 84 4.86 3.78 -1.15
CA SER A 84 3.54 3.48 -1.67
C SER A 84 2.52 4.53 -1.29
N LEU A 85 1.34 4.42 -1.89
CA LEU A 85 0.18 5.20 -1.51
C LEU A 85 -0.91 4.26 -0.99
N LEU A 86 -1.66 4.74 -0.01
CA LEU A 86 -2.85 4.08 0.52
C LEU A 86 -4.06 4.29 -0.41
N TYR A 87 -5.13 3.59 -0.05
CA TYR A 87 -6.50 3.86 -0.45
C TYR A 87 -6.98 5.24 0.07
N ALA A 88 -8.19 5.60 -0.35
CA ALA A 88 -9.02 6.62 0.31
C ALA A 88 -10.48 6.16 0.35
N ASN A 89 -11.36 6.98 0.90
CA ASN A 89 -12.79 6.71 0.86
C ASN A 89 -13.30 6.55 -0.59
N PRO A 90 -14.23 5.64 -0.85
CA PRO A 90 -15.07 4.85 0.08
C PRO A 90 -14.48 3.49 0.52
N MET A 91 -13.23 3.15 0.18
CA MET A 91 -12.63 1.90 0.66
C MET A 91 -12.39 1.97 2.17
N ALA A 92 -11.62 2.95 2.63
CA ALA A 92 -11.44 3.31 4.03
C ALA A 92 -10.86 4.73 4.13
N ALA A 93 -10.94 5.35 5.30
CA ALA A 93 -10.22 6.57 5.61
C ALA A 93 -8.70 6.31 5.69
N THR A 94 -7.88 7.30 5.36
CA THR A 94 -6.43 7.30 5.60
C THR A 94 -6.18 7.59 7.09
N SER A 95 -6.46 6.60 7.94
CA SER A 95 -6.40 6.72 9.40
C SER A 95 -5.82 5.46 10.04
N SER A 96 -5.44 5.57 11.30
CA SER A 96 -4.65 4.58 12.04
C SER A 96 -5.34 3.21 12.13
N GLY A 97 -6.65 3.15 12.39
CA GLY A 97 -7.38 1.87 12.47
C GLY A 97 -7.26 1.04 11.19
N PRO A 98 -7.66 1.57 10.02
CA PRO A 98 -7.48 0.87 8.73
C PRO A 98 -6.01 0.64 8.36
N GLY A 99 -5.12 1.62 8.60
CA GLY A 99 -3.71 1.53 8.25
C GLY A 99 -3.00 0.41 9.01
N TRP A 100 -3.08 0.41 10.33
CA TRP A 100 -2.49 -0.66 11.17
C TRP A 100 -3.15 -2.01 10.95
N SER A 101 -4.46 -2.03 10.63
CA SER A 101 -5.12 -3.28 10.21
C SER A 101 -4.50 -3.83 8.93
N THR A 102 -4.21 -2.96 7.97
CA THR A 102 -3.56 -3.33 6.70
C THR A 102 -2.14 -3.86 6.93
N VAL A 103 -1.34 -3.17 7.76
CA VAL A 103 0.02 -3.59 8.14
C VAL A 103 -0.01 -4.96 8.82
N SER A 104 -0.87 -5.10 9.82
CA SER A 104 -0.91 -6.29 10.66
C SER A 104 -1.44 -7.52 9.93
N THR A 105 -2.51 -7.38 9.16
CA THR A 105 -3.18 -8.52 8.50
C THR A 105 -2.59 -8.90 7.15
N GLY A 106 -1.88 -7.98 6.48
CA GLY A 106 -1.37 -8.17 5.12
C GLY A 106 -2.45 -8.23 4.04
N VAL A 107 -3.65 -7.70 4.34
CA VAL A 107 -4.76 -7.57 3.37
C VAL A 107 -5.35 -6.17 3.40
N TRP A 108 -6.06 -5.78 2.33
CA TRP A 108 -6.69 -4.48 2.20
C TRP A 108 -8.03 -4.36 2.95
N PRO A 109 -8.57 -3.13 3.16
CA PRO A 109 -9.80 -2.89 3.92
C PRO A 109 -11.03 -3.65 3.45
N ASP A 110 -11.14 -3.96 2.16
CA ASP A 110 -12.22 -4.78 1.62
C ASP A 110 -12.23 -6.22 2.16
N LYS A 111 -11.11 -6.69 2.72
CA LYS A 111 -10.96 -8.00 3.36
C LYS A 111 -10.97 -7.91 4.89
N HIS A 112 -10.14 -7.05 5.49
CA HIS A 112 -10.09 -6.96 6.95
C HIS A 112 -11.25 -6.16 7.56
N GLY A 113 -12.02 -5.42 6.76
CA GLY A 113 -13.29 -4.82 7.13
C GLY A 113 -13.21 -3.51 7.92
N VAL A 114 -12.03 -3.06 8.35
CA VAL A 114 -11.84 -1.82 9.11
C VAL A 114 -11.78 -0.65 8.15
N LYS A 115 -12.66 0.34 8.35
CA LYS A 115 -12.78 1.51 7.46
C LYS A 115 -12.44 2.84 8.13
N ASP A 116 -12.41 2.87 9.44
CA ASP A 116 -12.11 4.03 10.28
C ASP A 116 -11.66 3.57 11.68
N ASN A 117 -11.38 4.52 12.57
CA ASN A 117 -10.91 4.25 13.93
C ASN A 117 -11.99 3.70 14.89
N THR A 118 -13.21 3.44 14.41
CA THR A 118 -14.24 2.71 15.19
C THR A 118 -14.02 1.19 15.15
N PHE A 119 -13.24 0.69 14.20
CA PHE A 119 -13.02 -0.73 13.92
C PHE A 119 -14.31 -1.52 13.66
N THR A 120 -15.41 -0.82 13.37
CA THR A 120 -16.67 -1.46 13.01
C THR A 120 -16.51 -2.28 11.74
N GLY A 121 -17.00 -3.53 11.76
CA GLY A 121 -16.90 -4.45 10.63
C GLY A 121 -15.58 -5.22 10.53
N LYS A 122 -14.65 -5.08 11.49
CA LYS A 122 -13.39 -5.82 11.52
C LYS A 122 -13.60 -7.32 11.35
N ASN A 123 -12.75 -7.96 10.55
CA ASN A 123 -12.84 -9.40 10.20
C ASN A 123 -11.52 -10.13 10.52
N TYR A 124 -11.00 -9.91 11.72
CA TYR A 124 -9.75 -10.54 12.17
C TYR A 124 -9.89 -12.05 12.46
N ALA A 125 -11.11 -12.55 12.58
CA ALA A 125 -11.35 -14.00 12.64
C ALA A 125 -10.88 -14.70 11.34
N LYS A 126 -11.11 -14.06 10.19
CA LYS A 126 -10.68 -14.57 8.88
C LYS A 126 -9.28 -14.10 8.50
N TYR A 127 -8.96 -12.85 8.79
CA TYR A 127 -7.68 -12.20 8.48
C TYR A 127 -7.01 -11.71 9.78
N PRO A 128 -6.46 -12.62 10.61
CA PRO A 128 -5.79 -12.22 11.84
C PRO A 128 -4.48 -11.50 11.54
N GLY A 129 -4.03 -10.66 12.48
CA GLY A 129 -2.73 -10.01 12.43
C GLY A 129 -1.58 -11.02 12.41
N PHE A 130 -0.40 -10.60 11.94
CA PHE A 130 0.74 -11.51 11.77
C PHE A 130 1.20 -12.14 13.09
N LEU A 131 1.16 -11.46 14.24
CA LEU A 131 1.48 -12.08 15.54
C LEU A 131 0.48 -13.19 15.89
N ALA A 132 -0.81 -12.95 15.71
CA ALA A 132 -1.83 -13.99 15.94
C ALA A 132 -1.64 -15.18 14.99
N ARG A 133 -1.28 -14.92 13.73
CA ARG A 133 -1.01 -15.97 12.75
C ARG A 133 0.25 -16.75 13.12
N LEU A 134 1.32 -16.08 13.54
CA LEU A 134 2.54 -16.72 14.01
C LEU A 134 2.28 -17.63 15.20
N HIS A 135 1.52 -17.16 16.18
CA HIS A 135 1.14 -17.98 17.33
C HIS A 135 0.36 -19.24 16.92
N GLN A 136 -0.51 -19.14 15.90
CA GLN A 136 -1.27 -20.29 15.38
C GLN A 136 -0.38 -21.34 14.70
N VAL A 137 0.60 -20.91 13.90
CA VAL A 137 1.38 -21.83 13.03
C VAL A 137 2.77 -22.16 13.59
N ARG A 138 3.28 -21.39 14.54
CA ARG A 138 4.58 -21.54 15.21
C ARG A 138 4.47 -21.15 16.70
N PRO A 139 3.68 -21.89 17.52
CA PRO A 139 3.40 -21.52 18.91
C PRO A 139 4.63 -21.56 19.83
N GLN A 140 5.77 -22.07 19.34
CA GLN A 140 7.04 -22.05 20.07
C GLN A 140 7.83 -20.74 19.90
N LEU A 141 7.41 -19.83 19.02
CA LEU A 141 8.05 -18.52 18.89
C LEU A 141 7.71 -17.65 20.11
N SER A 142 8.69 -16.87 20.56
CA SER A 142 8.52 -15.89 21.61
C SER A 142 8.13 -14.53 20.98
N LEU A 143 6.89 -14.10 21.22
CA LEU A 143 6.25 -12.97 20.55
C LEU A 143 5.97 -11.84 21.55
N PHE A 144 6.39 -10.63 21.17
CA PHE A 144 6.24 -9.42 21.98
C PHE A 144 5.54 -8.30 21.22
N ALA A 145 4.70 -7.52 21.89
CA ALA A 145 4.10 -6.31 21.35
C ALA A 145 4.16 -5.16 22.37
N ALA A 146 4.45 -3.95 21.90
CA ALA A 146 4.43 -2.73 22.70
C ALA A 146 3.73 -1.63 21.92
N VAL A 147 2.67 -1.04 22.51
CA VAL A 147 1.85 -0.01 21.90
C VAL A 147 1.42 1.02 22.94
N ASP A 148 1.31 2.28 22.54
CA ASP A 148 0.73 3.37 23.32
C ASP A 148 -0.51 4.00 22.66
N TRP A 149 -1.06 3.33 21.67
CA TRP A 149 -2.44 3.52 21.24
C TRP A 149 -3.26 2.27 21.63
N PRO A 150 -4.00 2.33 22.78
CA PRO A 150 -4.63 1.14 23.35
C PRO A 150 -5.70 0.50 22.47
N GLU A 151 -6.22 1.21 21.46
CA GLU A 151 -7.17 0.69 20.50
C GLU A 151 -6.59 -0.47 19.69
N LEU A 152 -5.28 -0.50 19.45
CA LEU A 152 -4.59 -1.61 18.78
C LEU A 152 -4.68 -2.92 19.56
N ASP A 153 -4.72 -2.83 20.90
CA ASP A 153 -4.95 -3.96 21.79
C ASP A 153 -6.45 -4.26 21.95
N THR A 154 -7.23 -3.24 22.31
CA THR A 154 -8.67 -3.37 22.59
C THR A 154 -9.44 -3.97 21.42
N HIS A 155 -9.09 -3.58 20.21
CA HIS A 155 -9.72 -4.11 18.99
C HIS A 155 -9.05 -5.37 18.46
N GLY A 156 -7.88 -5.74 19.00
CA GLY A 156 -7.18 -6.96 18.64
C GLY A 156 -6.48 -6.88 17.27
N THR A 157 -5.94 -5.72 16.94
CA THR A 157 -5.31 -5.46 15.64
C THR A 157 -3.90 -6.05 15.57
N VAL A 158 -3.06 -5.81 16.58
CA VAL A 158 -1.64 -6.21 16.54
C VAL A 158 -1.19 -7.09 17.70
N THR A 159 -1.82 -6.99 18.86
CA THR A 159 -1.39 -7.67 20.07
C THR A 159 -1.83 -9.14 20.23
N PRO A 160 -2.93 -9.61 19.61
CA PRO A 160 -3.29 -11.02 19.70
C PRO A 160 -2.16 -11.93 19.24
N GLY A 161 -1.88 -12.97 20.04
CA GLY A 161 -0.80 -13.91 19.81
C GLY A 161 0.53 -13.52 20.45
N ALA A 162 0.70 -12.29 20.95
CA ALA A 162 1.87 -11.92 21.74
C ALA A 162 1.86 -12.66 23.09
N ASP A 163 3.00 -13.25 23.46
CA ASP A 163 3.20 -13.91 24.77
C ASP A 163 3.29 -12.89 25.89
N ALA A 164 3.82 -11.72 25.59
CA ALA A 164 3.82 -10.57 26.48
C ALA A 164 3.58 -9.29 25.71
N LYS A 165 2.92 -8.33 26.36
CA LYS A 165 2.61 -7.03 25.76
C LYS A 165 2.76 -5.88 26.76
N LEU A 166 3.10 -4.71 26.22
CA LEU A 166 3.01 -3.41 26.87
C LEU A 166 1.89 -2.63 26.18
N VAL A 167 0.95 -2.12 26.95
CA VAL A 167 -0.15 -1.29 26.44
C VAL A 167 -0.23 -0.07 27.33
N TYR A 168 0.06 1.09 26.76
CA TYR A 168 -0.01 2.38 27.44
C TYR A 168 -1.15 3.22 26.86
N ASP A 169 -1.49 4.30 27.53
CA ASP A 169 -2.45 5.30 27.05
C ASP A 169 -1.81 6.23 26.00
N ASN A 170 -2.59 7.19 25.52
CA ASN A 170 -2.19 8.08 24.39
C ASN A 170 -1.28 9.26 24.85
N ASP A 171 -0.56 9.17 25.96
CA ASP A 171 0.48 10.15 26.30
C ASP A 171 1.79 9.82 25.56
N TYR A 172 1.75 9.95 24.23
CA TYR A 172 2.83 9.54 23.33
C TYR A 172 4.16 10.22 23.64
N ALA A 173 4.14 11.51 24.03
CA ALA A 173 5.33 12.26 24.40
C ALA A 173 6.12 11.60 25.54
N VAL A 174 5.45 10.85 26.41
CA VAL A 174 6.05 10.10 27.52
C VAL A 174 6.21 8.63 27.16
N ASN A 175 5.18 8.02 26.59
CA ASN A 175 5.07 6.57 26.46
C ASN A 175 5.95 5.99 25.35
N ASP A 176 6.24 6.72 24.26
CA ASP A 176 7.25 6.32 23.26
C ASP A 176 8.61 6.03 23.95
N ALA A 177 9.02 6.88 24.91
CA ALA A 177 10.26 6.69 25.67
C ALA A 177 10.17 5.47 26.60
N VAL A 178 9.06 5.31 27.32
CA VAL A 178 8.83 4.18 28.24
C VAL A 178 8.82 2.85 27.49
N ILE A 179 8.12 2.78 26.36
CA ILE A 179 8.10 1.61 25.47
C ILE A 179 9.52 1.28 24.99
N THR A 180 10.30 2.30 24.62
CA THR A 180 11.69 2.12 24.21
C THR A 180 12.53 1.53 25.33
N ASP A 181 12.48 2.10 26.54
CA ASP A 181 13.24 1.66 27.70
C ASP A 181 12.95 0.19 28.05
N LEU A 182 11.67 -0.19 28.08
CA LEU A 182 11.25 -1.55 28.41
C LEU A 182 11.54 -2.54 27.28
N THR A 183 11.41 -2.13 26.02
CA THR A 183 11.79 -2.97 24.88
C THR A 183 13.30 -3.20 24.83
N GLU A 184 14.13 -2.20 25.17
CA GLU A 184 15.58 -2.40 25.34
C GLU A 184 15.88 -3.45 26.43
N GLN A 185 15.18 -3.43 27.56
CA GLN A 185 15.34 -4.45 28.60
C GLN A 185 14.97 -5.84 28.06
N VAL A 186 13.83 -5.98 27.35
CA VAL A 186 13.44 -7.23 26.70
C VAL A 186 14.53 -7.70 25.74
N LEU A 187 15.08 -6.83 24.91
CA LEU A 187 16.12 -7.17 23.94
C LEU A 187 17.44 -7.59 24.62
N ARG A 188 17.84 -6.95 25.72
CA ARG A 188 19.08 -7.25 26.42
C ARG A 188 19.00 -8.49 27.29
N ASP A 189 17.88 -8.64 28.03
CA ASP A 189 17.79 -9.56 29.16
C ASP A 189 17.00 -10.84 28.83
N GLN A 190 16.28 -10.84 27.70
CA GLN A 190 15.42 -11.95 27.27
C GLN A 190 15.71 -12.35 25.82
N ASN A 191 15.00 -13.35 25.32
CA ASN A 191 15.25 -13.90 23.98
C ASN A 191 13.97 -13.92 23.12
N PRO A 192 13.41 -12.76 22.74
CA PRO A 192 12.26 -12.70 21.86
C PRO A 192 12.63 -13.17 20.43
N ASP A 193 11.65 -13.73 19.71
CA ASP A 193 11.80 -14.08 18.30
C ASP A 193 11.19 -13.02 17.39
N VAL A 194 10.03 -12.45 17.77
CA VAL A 194 9.37 -11.40 16.99
C VAL A 194 8.85 -10.32 17.93
N LEU A 195 9.15 -9.06 17.57
CA LEU A 195 8.67 -7.88 18.30
C LEU A 195 7.90 -6.97 17.34
N PHE A 196 6.79 -6.42 17.83
CA PHE A 196 6.11 -5.27 17.26
C PHE A 196 6.18 -4.11 18.25
N VAL A 197 6.70 -2.97 17.81
CA VAL A 197 6.83 -1.74 18.62
C VAL A 197 6.17 -0.59 17.86
N TYR A 198 5.28 0.11 18.52
CA TYR A 198 4.55 1.24 17.98
C TYR A 198 4.97 2.53 18.67
N PHE A 199 5.11 3.60 17.90
CA PHE A 199 5.38 4.96 18.33
C PHE A 199 4.33 5.92 17.78
N GLY A 200 3.65 6.70 18.63
CA GLY A 200 2.53 7.55 18.27
C GLY A 200 2.83 9.05 18.17
N GLU A 201 3.95 9.55 18.73
CA GLU A 201 4.19 11.00 18.88
C GLU A 201 4.25 11.76 17.55
N THR A 202 4.76 11.16 16.46
CA THR A 202 4.83 11.85 15.17
C THR A 202 3.44 12.19 14.63
N ASP A 203 2.46 11.30 14.80
CA ASP A 203 1.06 11.54 14.43
C ASP A 203 0.43 12.65 15.26
N GLU A 204 0.58 12.60 16.57
CA GLU A 204 0.05 13.61 17.50
C GLU A 204 0.59 15.02 17.17
N ILE A 205 1.88 15.13 16.91
CA ILE A 205 2.49 16.39 16.47
C ILE A 205 2.00 16.80 15.08
N GLY A 206 1.76 15.85 14.18
CA GLY A 206 1.13 16.06 12.89
C GLY A 206 -0.25 16.69 13.02
N HIS A 207 -1.08 16.20 13.94
CA HIS A 207 -2.39 16.78 14.24
C HIS A 207 -2.29 18.21 14.79
N ASN A 208 -1.40 18.43 15.72
CA ASN A 208 -1.32 19.70 16.46
C ASN A 208 -0.59 20.82 15.69
N HIS A 209 0.32 20.47 14.78
CA HIS A 209 1.24 21.44 14.17
C HIS A 209 1.39 21.32 12.65
N GLY A 210 0.85 20.27 12.04
CA GLY A 210 0.98 19.99 10.61
C GLY A 210 2.32 19.36 10.22
N ALA A 211 2.30 18.53 9.18
CA ALA A 211 3.49 17.82 8.74
C ALA A 211 4.54 18.74 8.05
N ALA A 212 4.20 19.98 7.71
CA ALA A 212 5.16 20.97 7.21
C ALA A 212 5.96 21.65 8.33
N SER A 213 5.59 21.49 9.60
CA SER A 213 6.18 22.19 10.73
C SER A 213 7.56 21.64 11.12
N GLN A 214 8.39 22.50 11.76
CA GLN A 214 9.65 22.06 12.36
C GLN A 214 9.40 21.05 13.50
N LYS A 215 8.32 21.21 14.27
CA LYS A 215 7.97 20.29 15.36
C LYS A 215 7.74 18.86 14.87
N TYR A 216 7.15 18.71 13.69
CA TYR A 216 6.98 17.39 13.08
C TYR A 216 8.34 16.75 12.70
N LEU A 217 9.28 17.55 12.18
CA LEU A 217 10.64 17.08 11.93
C LEU A 217 11.38 16.72 13.23
N ASP A 218 11.13 17.47 14.30
CA ASP A 218 11.71 17.21 15.62
C ASP A 218 11.14 15.91 16.22
N ALA A 219 9.84 15.65 16.09
CA ALA A 219 9.21 14.39 16.51
C ALA A 219 9.79 13.18 15.76
N ILE A 220 9.96 13.29 14.43
CA ILE A 220 10.67 12.26 13.65
C ILE A 220 12.08 12.01 14.20
N ALA A 221 12.83 13.06 14.54
CA ALA A 221 14.17 12.93 15.07
C ALA A 221 14.20 12.23 16.44
N VAL A 222 13.21 12.48 17.31
CA VAL A 222 13.08 11.83 18.60
C VAL A 222 12.79 10.33 18.41
N GLN A 223 11.81 9.97 17.60
CA GLN A 223 11.47 8.56 17.32
C GLN A 223 12.58 7.82 16.58
N ASP A 224 13.33 8.50 15.70
CA ASP A 224 14.56 7.95 15.09
C ASP A 224 15.62 7.62 16.14
N GLY A 225 15.74 8.47 17.17
CA GLY A 225 16.60 8.20 18.33
C GLY A 225 16.17 6.93 19.07
N TYR A 226 14.89 6.72 19.28
CA TYR A 226 14.35 5.49 19.87
C TYR A 226 14.63 4.26 19.00
N LEU A 227 14.39 4.35 17.71
CA LEU A 227 14.79 3.31 16.75
C LEU A 227 16.28 3.00 16.86
N GLY A 228 17.13 4.03 16.90
CA GLY A 228 18.59 3.89 17.04
C GLY A 228 18.98 3.12 18.31
N ARG A 229 18.30 3.37 19.43
CA ARG A 229 18.49 2.67 20.71
C ARG A 229 18.12 1.19 20.59
N LEU A 230 16.95 0.85 20.03
CA LEU A 230 16.53 -0.53 19.79
C LEU A 230 17.52 -1.28 18.90
N LEU A 231 18.00 -0.66 17.84
CA LEU A 231 19.03 -1.24 16.97
C LEU A 231 20.37 -1.46 17.70
N ALA A 232 20.73 -0.56 18.60
CA ALA A 232 21.93 -0.73 19.44
C ALA A 232 21.75 -1.88 20.45
N ALA A 233 20.58 -1.98 21.07
CA ALA A 233 20.25 -3.08 21.98
C ALA A 233 20.36 -4.45 21.26
N ILE A 234 19.83 -4.58 20.05
CA ILE A 234 19.98 -5.80 19.22
C ILE A 234 21.46 -6.12 18.99
N ARG A 235 22.26 -5.16 18.56
CA ARG A 235 23.69 -5.38 18.26
C ARG A 235 24.53 -5.70 19.51
N SER A 236 24.09 -5.29 20.68
CA SER A 236 24.77 -5.55 21.94
C SER A 236 24.47 -6.90 22.58
N ARG A 237 23.54 -7.67 21.99
CA ARG A 237 23.15 -9.00 22.50
C ARG A 237 24.35 -9.97 22.49
N PRO A 238 24.57 -10.71 23.58
CA PRO A 238 25.65 -11.74 23.59
C PRO A 238 25.49 -12.79 22.49
N THR A 239 24.24 -13.03 22.05
CA THR A 239 23.87 -14.02 21.03
C THR A 239 23.82 -13.43 19.62
N TYR A 240 24.04 -12.12 19.43
CA TYR A 240 23.87 -11.40 18.15
C TYR A 240 24.60 -12.08 16.98
N ALA A 241 25.82 -12.60 17.21
CA ALA A 241 26.60 -13.23 16.15
C ALA A 241 25.99 -14.55 15.61
N SER A 242 25.09 -15.17 16.38
CA SER A 242 24.36 -16.39 16.00
C SER A 242 22.92 -16.14 15.59
N GLU A 243 22.47 -14.90 15.67
CA GLU A 243 21.12 -14.48 15.33
C GLU A 243 21.07 -13.83 13.93
N ARG A 244 19.96 -14.00 13.23
CA ARG A 244 19.69 -13.38 11.93
C ARG A 244 18.55 -12.39 12.07
N TRP A 245 18.89 -11.15 12.42
CA TRP A 245 17.90 -10.10 12.63
C TRP A 245 17.40 -9.48 11.33
N THR A 246 16.08 -9.36 11.25
CA THR A 246 15.41 -8.50 10.27
C THR A 246 14.71 -7.38 11.01
N VAL A 247 14.94 -6.15 10.54
CA VAL A 247 14.25 -4.95 11.03
C VAL A 247 13.37 -4.43 9.91
N LEU A 248 12.08 -4.25 10.22
CA LEU A 248 11.12 -3.54 9.38
C LEU A 248 10.72 -2.25 10.08
N VAL A 249 10.64 -1.16 9.31
CA VAL A 249 10.05 0.10 9.77
C VAL A 249 8.98 0.51 8.77
N THR A 250 7.83 0.93 9.28
CA THR A 250 6.70 1.35 8.45
C THR A 250 5.88 2.43 9.13
N THR A 251 4.98 3.03 8.40
CA THR A 251 3.90 3.91 8.87
C THR A 251 2.58 3.35 8.39
N ASP A 252 1.50 3.84 8.90
CA ASP A 252 0.14 3.45 8.55
C ASP A 252 -0.56 4.43 7.61
N HIS A 253 -0.25 5.73 7.69
CA HIS A 253 -0.69 6.82 6.82
C HIS A 253 0.28 8.01 6.87
N GLY A 254 -0.03 9.07 6.15
CA GLY A 254 0.65 10.35 6.24
C GLY A 254 -0.25 11.45 6.79
N HIS A 255 0.19 12.70 6.67
CA HIS A 255 -0.54 13.90 7.10
C HIS A 255 -0.55 14.95 6.01
N THR A 256 -1.55 15.83 5.99
CA THR A 256 -1.49 17.08 5.21
C THR A 256 -0.41 18.02 5.77
N ASP A 257 0.03 18.97 4.97
CA ASP A 257 1.00 19.98 5.42
C ASP A 257 0.46 20.84 6.57
N ALA A 258 -0.85 21.10 6.59
CA ALA A 258 -1.55 21.87 7.62
C ALA A 258 -1.92 21.05 8.86
N GLY A 259 -1.82 19.73 8.78
CA GLY A 259 -2.22 18.79 9.83
C GLY A 259 -3.50 18.04 9.51
N GLY A 260 -3.65 16.89 10.18
CA GLY A 260 -4.77 15.98 10.00
C GLY A 260 -4.62 15.04 8.80
N HIS A 261 -5.46 14.03 8.80
CA HIS A 261 -5.52 12.94 7.82
C HIS A 261 -6.96 12.40 7.75
N GLY A 262 -7.18 11.33 6.97
CA GLY A 262 -8.51 10.70 6.79
C GLY A 262 -9.11 10.92 5.41
N GLY A 263 -8.49 11.78 4.59
CA GLY A 263 -8.94 12.16 3.25
C GLY A 263 -8.22 11.43 2.12
N SER A 264 -8.22 12.04 0.94
CA SER A 264 -7.67 11.51 -0.30
C SER A 264 -6.41 12.24 -0.78
N ALA A 265 -5.94 13.25 -0.04
CA ALA A 265 -4.74 13.98 -0.43
C ALA A 265 -3.54 13.03 -0.49
N ILE A 266 -2.66 13.25 -1.47
CA ILE A 266 -1.46 12.41 -1.65
C ILE A 266 -0.63 12.34 -0.38
N GLU A 267 -0.52 13.45 0.32
CA GLU A 267 0.25 13.61 1.56
C GLU A 267 -0.27 12.68 2.67
N GLU A 268 -1.59 12.49 2.77
CA GLU A 268 -2.25 11.60 3.73
C GLU A 268 -2.09 10.12 3.35
N ARG A 269 -1.97 9.83 2.05
CA ARG A 269 -1.85 8.48 1.50
C ARG A 269 -0.40 7.96 1.47
N ARG A 270 0.60 8.81 1.72
CA ARG A 270 2.02 8.44 1.67
C ARG A 270 2.40 7.47 2.75
N THR A 271 2.81 6.27 2.34
CA THR A 271 3.32 5.21 3.21
C THR A 271 4.62 4.61 2.66
N PHE A 272 5.29 3.82 3.47
CA PHE A 272 6.52 3.13 3.07
C PHE A 272 6.69 1.80 3.82
N VAL A 273 7.50 0.93 3.26
CA VAL A 273 8.06 -0.23 3.96
C VAL A 273 9.57 -0.17 3.81
N LEU A 274 10.26 -0.13 4.93
CA LEU A 274 11.72 -0.17 5.02
C LEU A 274 12.13 -1.46 5.70
N ALA A 275 13.00 -2.24 5.10
CA ALA A 275 13.44 -3.51 5.65
C ALA A 275 14.95 -3.73 5.46
N GLN A 276 15.61 -4.23 6.50
CA GLN A 276 17.01 -4.65 6.47
C GLN A 276 17.14 -6.02 7.16
N GLY A 277 17.84 -6.94 6.54
CA GLY A 277 18.04 -8.28 7.09
C GLY A 277 18.54 -9.30 6.06
N PRO A 278 18.61 -10.57 6.43
CA PRO A 278 19.05 -11.62 5.53
C PRO A 278 18.20 -11.71 4.26
N GLY A 279 18.86 -11.78 3.10
CA GLY A 279 18.16 -11.86 1.81
C GLY A 279 17.47 -10.59 1.34
N ILE A 280 17.55 -9.50 2.11
CA ILE A 280 17.03 -8.17 1.75
C ILE A 280 18.14 -7.36 1.09
N ALA A 281 17.89 -6.88 -0.13
CA ALA A 281 18.89 -6.19 -0.93
C ALA A 281 19.20 -4.79 -0.37
N ALA A 282 20.47 -4.50 -0.14
CA ALA A 282 20.93 -3.19 0.31
C ALA A 282 20.73 -2.13 -0.79
N GLY A 283 20.24 -0.96 -0.40
CA GLY A 283 20.03 0.18 -1.29
C GLY A 283 18.92 0.01 -2.33
N ALA A 284 18.17 -1.09 -2.31
CA ALA A 284 17.09 -1.32 -3.25
C ALA A 284 15.91 -0.37 -3.04
N ARG A 285 15.27 0.04 -4.16
CA ARG A 285 14.14 0.97 -4.21
C ARG A 285 13.05 0.39 -5.11
N PRO A 286 12.36 -0.69 -4.68
CA PRO A 286 11.31 -1.31 -5.48
C PRO A 286 10.15 -0.32 -5.68
N VAL A 287 9.59 -0.32 -6.89
CA VAL A 287 8.47 0.55 -7.26
C VAL A 287 7.11 -0.06 -6.92
N ASP A 288 7.10 -1.37 -6.69
CA ASP A 288 5.92 -2.21 -6.52
C ASP A 288 5.59 -2.56 -5.05
N THR A 289 6.25 -1.92 -4.09
CA THR A 289 5.98 -2.11 -2.65
C THR A 289 4.59 -1.58 -2.28
N ARG A 290 3.93 -2.30 -1.37
CA ARG A 290 2.66 -1.88 -0.76
C ARG A 290 2.69 -2.15 0.75
N LEU A 291 1.86 -1.44 1.50
CA LEU A 291 1.80 -1.56 2.96
C LEU A 291 1.46 -2.98 3.45
N VAL A 292 0.64 -3.69 2.69
CA VAL A 292 0.31 -5.12 2.94
C VAL A 292 1.52 -6.06 2.90
N ASP A 293 2.68 -5.61 2.41
CA ASP A 293 3.88 -6.43 2.26
C ASP A 293 4.61 -6.69 3.59
N VAL A 294 4.29 -5.91 4.64
CA VAL A 294 4.90 -6.06 5.97
C VAL A 294 4.67 -7.47 6.52
N ALA A 295 3.42 -7.90 6.64
CA ALA A 295 3.09 -9.23 7.19
C ALA A 295 3.72 -10.37 6.37
N ALA A 296 3.65 -10.29 5.03
CA ALA A 296 4.25 -11.28 4.14
C ALA A 296 5.78 -11.34 4.29
N THR A 297 6.43 -10.19 4.52
CA THR A 297 7.88 -10.12 4.77
C THR A 297 8.24 -10.75 6.11
N VAL A 298 7.47 -10.52 7.18
CA VAL A 298 7.66 -11.16 8.48
C VAL A 298 7.60 -12.69 8.34
N PHE A 299 6.58 -13.22 7.67
CA PHE A 299 6.46 -14.66 7.44
C PHE A 299 7.66 -15.24 6.68
N ARG A 300 8.08 -14.57 5.60
CA ARG A 300 9.24 -14.99 4.80
C ARG A 300 10.52 -15.03 5.61
N GLN A 301 10.77 -14.06 6.48
CA GLN A 301 11.98 -13.99 7.32
C GLN A 301 12.04 -15.14 8.33
N LEU A 302 10.90 -15.62 8.77
CA LEU A 302 10.78 -16.76 9.67
C LEU A 302 10.67 -18.13 8.95
N GLY A 303 10.90 -18.16 7.63
CA GLY A 303 10.81 -19.37 6.82
C GLY A 303 9.40 -19.96 6.73
N ILE A 304 8.36 -19.12 6.90
CA ILE A 304 6.97 -19.53 6.80
C ILE A 304 6.47 -19.20 5.39
N VAL A 305 5.95 -20.21 4.70
CA VAL A 305 5.23 -20.06 3.44
C VAL A 305 3.75 -19.87 3.79
N PRO A 306 3.16 -18.71 3.48
CA PRO A 306 1.74 -18.48 3.73
C PRO A 306 0.86 -19.48 2.96
N ASP A 307 -0.13 -20.05 3.65
CA ASP A 307 -1.14 -20.86 3.00
C ASP A 307 -1.98 -19.96 2.06
N PRO A 308 -2.22 -20.36 0.81
CA PRO A 308 -3.05 -19.59 -0.13
C PRO A 308 -4.44 -19.23 0.41
N SER A 309 -5.01 -20.05 1.31
CA SER A 309 -6.29 -19.79 1.96
C SER A 309 -6.27 -18.59 2.91
N TRP A 310 -5.09 -18.13 3.33
CA TRP A 310 -4.97 -16.89 4.12
C TRP A 310 -5.37 -15.66 3.30
N GLY A 311 -5.27 -15.76 1.98
CA GLY A 311 -5.72 -14.74 1.04
C GLY A 311 -4.96 -13.42 1.19
N LEU A 312 -3.66 -13.46 1.52
CA LEU A 312 -2.84 -12.27 1.63
C LEU A 312 -2.84 -11.48 0.32
N ASP A 313 -2.87 -10.17 0.42
CA ASP A 313 -2.65 -9.25 -0.70
C ASP A 313 -1.17 -8.85 -0.82
N GLY A 314 -0.43 -9.00 0.28
CA GLY A 314 1.00 -8.70 0.37
C GLY A 314 1.89 -9.78 -0.22
N LYS A 315 3.07 -9.37 -0.67
CA LYS A 315 4.21 -10.23 -1.01
C LYS A 315 5.43 -9.84 -0.18
N PRO A 316 6.41 -10.74 0.03
CA PRO A 316 7.66 -10.36 0.67
C PRO A 316 8.38 -9.24 -0.10
N ILE A 317 8.92 -8.24 0.62
CA ILE A 317 9.59 -7.07 0.02
C ILE A 317 10.82 -7.43 -0.82
N GLN A 318 11.44 -8.58 -0.57
CA GLN A 318 12.57 -9.09 -1.34
C GLN A 318 12.18 -9.73 -2.67
N ASP A 319 10.90 -10.04 -2.88
CA ASP A 319 10.41 -10.62 -4.13
C ASP A 319 10.32 -9.52 -5.19
N ARG A 320 11.14 -9.66 -6.25
CA ARG A 320 11.17 -8.69 -7.34
C ARG A 320 9.89 -8.76 -8.17
N SER A 321 9.47 -7.61 -8.67
CA SER A 321 8.41 -7.57 -9.67
C SER A 321 8.84 -8.31 -10.95
N THR A 322 7.92 -9.07 -11.49
CA THR A 322 8.01 -9.68 -12.82
C THR A 322 7.00 -9.04 -13.79
N ASP A 323 6.34 -7.98 -13.36
CA ASP A 323 5.38 -7.26 -14.18
C ASP A 323 6.09 -6.52 -15.30
N PRO A 324 5.69 -6.73 -16.59
CA PRO A 324 6.30 -6.04 -17.72
C PRO A 324 6.08 -4.52 -17.67
N PHE A 325 5.02 -4.03 -17.01
CA PHE A 325 4.74 -2.60 -16.92
C PHE A 325 5.75 -1.89 -16.02
N ASP A 326 6.22 -2.54 -14.96
CA ASP A 326 7.24 -1.97 -14.06
C ASP A 326 8.57 -1.66 -14.76
N ALA A 327 8.88 -2.36 -15.86
CA ALA A 327 10.05 -2.08 -16.70
C ALA A 327 9.99 -0.68 -17.33
N LEU A 328 8.79 -0.08 -17.44
CA LEU A 328 8.59 1.26 -18.00
C LEU A 328 8.93 2.38 -17.00
N HIS A 329 9.09 2.09 -15.71
CA HIS A 329 9.29 3.11 -14.68
C HIS A 329 10.41 4.10 -15.02
N GLY A 330 11.54 3.62 -15.54
CA GLY A 330 12.68 4.46 -15.96
C GLY A 330 12.44 5.29 -17.22
N SER A 331 11.35 5.04 -17.96
CA SER A 331 10.99 5.72 -19.21
C SER A 331 9.76 6.62 -19.10
N LEU A 332 9.15 6.70 -17.92
CA LEU A 332 8.03 7.60 -17.69
C LEU A 332 8.47 9.06 -17.83
N GLY A 333 7.71 9.84 -18.60
CA GLY A 333 7.90 11.28 -18.75
C GLY A 333 7.26 12.08 -17.61
N GLY A 334 7.40 13.40 -17.67
CA GLY A 334 6.63 14.33 -16.84
C GLY A 334 5.25 14.63 -17.43
N ARG A 335 4.45 15.42 -16.72
CA ARG A 335 3.17 15.92 -17.21
C ARG A 335 3.32 16.78 -18.47
N VAL A 336 2.30 16.77 -19.32
CA VAL A 336 2.17 17.65 -20.50
C VAL A 336 1.01 18.61 -20.29
N ASP A 337 -0.19 18.10 -20.12
CA ASP A 337 -1.45 18.85 -19.99
C ASP A 337 -1.98 18.93 -18.55
N GLU A 338 -1.68 17.93 -17.71
CA GLU A 338 -2.11 17.86 -16.32
C GLU A 338 -1.49 18.97 -15.47
N THR A 339 -2.25 20.04 -15.24
CA THR A 339 -1.76 21.24 -14.53
C THR A 339 -1.74 21.07 -13.01
N GLY A 340 -2.58 20.21 -12.44
CA GLY A 340 -2.65 19.92 -10.99
C GLY A 340 -1.49 19.07 -10.46
N THR A 341 -0.77 18.40 -11.34
CA THR A 341 0.35 17.53 -10.97
C THR A 341 1.66 18.33 -10.96
N PRO A 342 2.46 18.32 -9.87
CA PRO A 342 3.77 18.95 -9.85
C PRO A 342 4.71 18.40 -10.94
N ALA A 343 5.55 19.26 -11.52
CA ALA A 343 6.45 18.87 -12.62
C ALA A 343 7.47 17.76 -12.24
N GLY A 344 7.79 17.60 -10.96
CA GLY A 344 8.70 16.58 -10.47
C GLY A 344 8.05 15.21 -10.20
N VAL A 345 6.73 15.10 -10.34
CA VAL A 345 6.04 13.81 -10.19
C VAL A 345 6.29 12.98 -11.44
N LEU A 346 6.75 11.75 -11.23
CA LEU A 346 6.96 10.78 -12.31
C LEU A 346 5.61 10.51 -12.98
N GLY A 347 5.54 10.71 -14.30
CA GLY A 347 4.31 10.86 -15.03
C GLY A 347 3.86 9.59 -15.75
N PHE A 348 3.88 9.64 -17.08
CA PHE A 348 3.28 8.62 -17.92
C PHE A 348 4.12 8.31 -19.16
N THR A 349 3.76 7.24 -19.85
CA THR A 349 4.19 6.96 -21.22
C THR A 349 3.07 6.28 -22.00
N HIS A 350 2.99 6.53 -23.31
CA HIS A 350 2.14 5.76 -24.23
C HIS A 350 2.88 4.59 -24.87
N THR A 351 4.18 4.47 -24.65
CA THR A 351 4.98 3.38 -25.21
C THR A 351 4.75 2.13 -24.39
N PRO A 352 4.12 1.08 -24.93
CA PRO A 352 3.91 -0.17 -24.21
C PRO A 352 5.23 -0.92 -24.01
N PRO A 353 5.28 -1.87 -23.05
CA PRO A 353 6.45 -2.73 -22.87
C PRO A 353 6.71 -3.61 -24.11
N ALA A 354 7.91 -4.17 -24.18
CA ALA A 354 8.30 -5.03 -25.30
C ALA A 354 7.30 -6.17 -25.54
N GLY A 355 6.88 -6.34 -26.79
CA GLY A 355 5.90 -7.34 -27.20
C GLY A 355 4.44 -6.94 -27.02
N TRP A 356 4.15 -5.89 -26.26
CA TRP A 356 2.81 -5.31 -26.16
C TRP A 356 2.57 -4.26 -27.23
N SER A 357 1.29 -3.96 -27.50
CA SER A 357 0.92 -2.87 -28.41
C SER A 357 -0.37 -2.20 -27.99
N VAL A 358 -0.52 -0.92 -28.38
CA VAL A 358 -1.75 -0.14 -28.20
C VAL A 358 -2.31 0.17 -29.59
N VAL A 359 -3.60 -0.12 -29.79
CA VAL A 359 -4.32 0.13 -31.04
C VAL A 359 -5.32 1.25 -30.84
N ASN A 360 -5.08 2.39 -31.46
CA ASN A 360 -5.87 3.62 -31.37
C ASN A 360 -6.53 3.99 -32.71
N ASN A 361 -6.83 3.02 -33.59
CA ASN A 361 -7.34 3.29 -34.93
C ASN A 361 -8.70 4.00 -34.95
N ALA A 362 -9.51 3.80 -33.92
CA ALA A 362 -10.82 4.42 -33.77
C ALA A 362 -10.83 5.54 -32.70
N MET A 363 -9.65 5.90 -32.17
CA MET A 363 -9.49 6.93 -31.16
C MET A 363 -9.76 8.32 -31.73
N GLY A 364 -10.56 9.11 -31.03
CA GLY A 364 -10.81 10.53 -31.34
C GLY A 364 -9.55 11.40 -31.33
N THR A 365 -9.71 12.67 -31.64
CA THR A 365 -8.62 13.66 -31.67
C THR A 365 -8.77 14.70 -30.56
N GLY A 366 -7.66 15.34 -30.17
CA GLY A 366 -7.65 16.29 -29.04
C GLY A 366 -7.69 15.58 -27.70
N GLY A 367 -8.27 16.22 -26.71
CA GLY A 367 -8.31 15.77 -25.32
C GLY A 367 -7.00 15.97 -24.59
N THR A 368 -6.97 15.61 -23.31
CA THR A 368 -5.77 15.64 -22.46
C THR A 368 -4.75 14.62 -22.96
N THR A 369 -3.53 15.08 -23.22
CA THR A 369 -2.50 14.28 -23.88
C THR A 369 -2.17 13.01 -23.12
N GLU A 370 -2.03 13.10 -21.82
CA GLU A 370 -1.68 11.99 -20.91
C GLU A 370 -2.63 10.80 -21.04
N TRP A 371 -3.90 11.07 -21.30
CA TRP A 371 -4.97 10.07 -21.23
C TRP A 371 -5.54 9.69 -22.61
N ARG A 372 -4.80 9.99 -23.67
CA ARG A 372 -5.24 9.66 -25.04
C ARG A 372 -4.97 8.19 -25.40
N GLY A 373 -5.93 7.34 -25.12
CA GLY A 373 -5.83 5.89 -25.27
C GLY A 373 -5.21 5.25 -24.03
N TRP A 374 -4.77 3.98 -24.14
CA TRP A 374 -4.06 3.33 -23.06
C TRP A 374 -2.75 4.05 -22.75
N SER A 375 -2.60 4.42 -21.49
CA SER A 375 -1.40 5.04 -20.93
C SER A 375 -0.84 4.16 -19.84
N PHE A 376 0.47 4.26 -19.56
CA PHE A 376 1.15 3.57 -18.46
C PHE A 376 1.61 4.64 -17.49
N ALA A 377 1.16 4.55 -16.24
CA ALA A 377 1.40 5.58 -15.23
C ALA A 377 1.57 4.99 -13.85
N THR A 378 2.05 5.83 -12.90
CA THR A 378 2.09 5.49 -11.47
C THR A 378 0.78 5.89 -10.78
N ASP A 379 0.51 5.29 -9.61
CA ASP A 379 -0.63 5.65 -8.76
C ASP A 379 -0.61 7.14 -8.40
N GLU A 380 0.54 7.69 -8.02
CA GLU A 380 0.67 9.10 -7.65
C GLU A 380 0.31 10.04 -8.81
N PHE A 381 0.77 9.73 -10.02
CA PHE A 381 0.49 10.56 -11.18
C PHE A 381 -0.99 10.54 -11.55
N TRP A 382 -1.57 9.35 -11.64
CA TRP A 382 -2.96 9.19 -12.06
C TRP A 382 -3.96 9.68 -11.01
N SER A 383 -3.75 9.40 -9.73
CA SER A 383 -4.67 9.88 -8.68
C SER A 383 -4.56 11.39 -8.39
N ARG A 384 -3.47 12.05 -8.84
CA ARG A 384 -3.37 13.52 -8.80
C ARG A 384 -4.17 14.22 -9.89
N ALA A 385 -4.48 13.56 -10.99
CA ALA A 385 -5.27 14.15 -12.08
C ALA A 385 -6.60 14.69 -11.53
N GLN A 386 -7.32 13.85 -10.80
CA GLN A 386 -8.50 14.29 -10.05
C GLN A 386 -8.74 13.40 -8.83
N ARG A 387 -8.81 14.02 -7.65
CA ARG A 387 -9.08 13.33 -6.38
C ARG A 387 -10.56 13.01 -6.21
N ASP A 388 -10.86 12.09 -5.29
CA ASP A 388 -12.23 11.72 -4.87
C ASP A 388 -13.07 11.12 -5.98
N GLN A 389 -12.42 10.59 -7.00
CA GLN A 389 -13.07 9.88 -8.10
C GLN A 389 -12.78 8.37 -8.09
N TRP A 390 -12.38 7.81 -6.96
CA TRP A 390 -12.08 6.39 -6.72
C TRP A 390 -10.78 5.90 -7.39
N ARG A 391 -9.95 6.77 -7.94
CA ARG A 391 -8.62 6.39 -8.45
C ARG A 391 -7.74 5.85 -7.33
N GLU A 392 -7.93 6.40 -6.13
CA GLU A 392 -7.29 5.99 -4.88
C GLU A 392 -7.61 4.56 -4.46
N LEU A 393 -8.62 3.93 -5.07
CA LEU A 393 -9.00 2.56 -4.77
C LEU A 393 -8.18 1.52 -5.55
N ASN A 394 -7.24 1.93 -6.41
CA ASN A 394 -6.42 1.03 -7.24
C ASN A 394 -5.28 0.35 -6.46
N VAL A 395 -5.56 -0.06 -5.24
CA VAL A 395 -4.56 -0.51 -4.25
C VAL A 395 -3.83 -1.81 -4.63
N ARG A 396 -4.43 -2.65 -5.49
CA ARG A 396 -3.81 -3.92 -5.94
C ARG A 396 -2.97 -3.74 -7.19
N ALA A 397 -3.08 -2.61 -7.90
CA ALA A 397 -2.10 -2.24 -8.89
C ALA A 397 -0.79 -1.84 -8.19
N ARG A 398 0.34 -2.22 -8.78
CA ARG A 398 1.67 -1.99 -8.19
C ARG A 398 2.57 -1.31 -9.21
N GLY A 399 3.48 -0.45 -8.76
CA GLY A 399 4.46 0.21 -9.62
C GLY A 399 3.82 1.00 -10.75
N VAL A 400 4.05 0.55 -11.98
CA VAL A 400 3.46 1.12 -13.20
C VAL A 400 2.34 0.21 -13.69
N PHE A 401 1.19 0.77 -13.99
CA PHE A 401 0.04 0.02 -14.51
C PHE A 401 -0.53 0.68 -15.77
N ALA A 402 -1.29 -0.08 -16.55
CA ALA A 402 -1.99 0.44 -17.71
C ALA A 402 -3.35 1.05 -17.31
N VAL A 403 -3.68 2.22 -17.86
CA VAL A 403 -4.95 2.92 -17.62
C VAL A 403 -5.51 3.48 -18.92
N ALA A 404 -6.80 3.29 -19.14
CA ALA A 404 -7.60 3.99 -20.14
C ALA A 404 -8.62 4.86 -19.38
N ASP A 405 -8.47 6.18 -19.50
CA ASP A 405 -9.26 7.16 -18.75
C ASP A 405 -9.90 8.16 -19.71
N SER A 406 -11.18 7.94 -20.03
CA SER A 406 -11.90 8.82 -20.93
C SER A 406 -12.51 10.04 -20.26
N ASP A 407 -12.60 10.05 -18.93
CA ASP A 407 -13.02 11.18 -18.13
C ASP A 407 -11.95 12.29 -18.19
N GLU A 408 -10.73 11.96 -17.78
CA GLU A 408 -9.60 12.90 -17.85
C GLU A 408 -9.22 13.30 -19.28
N TRP A 409 -9.35 12.37 -20.24
CA TRP A 409 -9.13 12.74 -21.64
C TRP A 409 -10.07 13.84 -22.11
N ALA A 410 -11.34 13.80 -21.65
CA ALA A 410 -12.38 14.75 -22.03
C ALA A 410 -12.29 16.09 -21.31
N ASP A 411 -11.39 16.28 -20.37
CA ASP A 411 -11.15 17.57 -19.69
C ASP A 411 -10.61 18.67 -20.63
N LYS A 412 -10.08 18.27 -21.80
CA LYS A 412 -9.75 19.20 -22.89
C LYS A 412 -10.64 18.96 -24.10
N SER A 413 -10.74 19.96 -24.95
CA SER A 413 -11.53 19.88 -26.19
C SER A 413 -11.12 18.68 -27.03
N PHE A 414 -12.08 17.85 -27.39
CA PHE A 414 -11.90 16.65 -28.18
C PHE A 414 -12.95 16.51 -29.27
N SER A 415 -12.73 15.58 -30.20
CA SER A 415 -13.68 15.20 -31.25
C SER A 415 -13.59 13.69 -31.50
N GLY A 416 -14.74 13.06 -31.73
CA GLY A 416 -14.85 11.61 -31.92
C GLY A 416 -15.07 10.87 -30.62
N THR A 417 -14.79 9.58 -30.61
CA THR A 417 -14.97 8.67 -29.47
C THR A 417 -13.64 8.26 -28.89
N TYR A 418 -13.63 7.93 -27.60
CA TYR A 418 -12.52 7.22 -26.99
C TYR A 418 -12.65 5.74 -27.33
N ASP A 419 -11.75 5.18 -28.13
CA ASP A 419 -11.75 3.74 -28.48
C ASP A 419 -10.30 3.26 -28.65
N THR A 420 -9.84 2.50 -27.69
CA THR A 420 -8.46 2.06 -27.57
C THR A 420 -8.39 0.59 -27.16
N THR A 421 -7.36 -0.12 -27.62
CA THR A 421 -7.16 -1.53 -27.28
C THR A 421 -5.70 -1.79 -26.89
N LEU A 422 -5.48 -2.27 -25.67
CA LEU A 422 -4.19 -2.81 -25.23
C LEU A 422 -4.10 -4.29 -25.64
N VAL A 423 -3.01 -4.69 -26.29
CA VAL A 423 -2.81 -6.05 -26.81
C VAL A 423 -1.58 -6.66 -26.17
N THR A 424 -1.72 -7.86 -25.61
CA THR A 424 -0.61 -8.61 -25.01
C THR A 424 0.31 -9.21 -26.08
N PRO A 425 1.53 -9.64 -25.72
CA PRO A 425 2.29 -10.57 -26.54
C PRO A 425 1.49 -11.83 -26.86
N ALA A 426 1.95 -12.58 -27.85
CA ALA A 426 1.43 -13.92 -28.13
C ALA A 426 2.06 -14.95 -27.17
N TYR A 427 1.23 -15.69 -26.46
CA TYR A 427 1.63 -16.75 -25.53
C TYR A 427 1.44 -18.12 -26.17
N ALA A 428 2.42 -19.02 -26.00
CA ALA A 428 2.34 -20.38 -26.52
C ALA A 428 1.26 -21.19 -25.80
N VAL A 429 0.42 -21.90 -26.56
CA VAL A 429 -0.66 -22.76 -26.03
C VAL A 429 -0.68 -24.15 -26.67
N THR A 430 0.35 -24.52 -27.44
CA THR A 430 0.43 -25.81 -28.11
C THR A 430 0.29 -26.96 -27.11
N GLY A 431 -0.69 -27.83 -27.32
CA GLY A 431 -0.95 -28.99 -26.47
C GLY A 431 -1.73 -28.69 -25.20
N ALA A 432 -2.02 -27.44 -24.90
CA ALA A 432 -2.85 -27.09 -23.75
C ALA A 432 -4.35 -27.27 -24.08
N ALA A 433 -5.13 -27.70 -23.11
CA ALA A 433 -6.59 -27.75 -23.21
C ALA A 433 -7.23 -26.41 -22.88
N ARG A 434 -6.62 -25.65 -21.98
CA ARG A 434 -7.12 -24.36 -21.50
C ARG A 434 -5.97 -23.37 -21.31
N VAL A 435 -6.32 -22.09 -21.40
CA VAL A 435 -5.44 -20.99 -21.03
C VAL A 435 -6.15 -20.08 -20.06
N THR A 436 -5.47 -19.64 -19.00
CA THR A 436 -6.02 -18.74 -17.99
C THR A 436 -5.25 -17.43 -18.01
N LEU A 437 -5.98 -16.33 -18.20
CA LEU A 437 -5.51 -14.96 -18.08
C LEU A 437 -5.79 -14.48 -16.67
N GLY A 438 -4.73 -14.14 -15.92
CA GLY A 438 -4.81 -13.47 -14.62
C GLY A 438 -4.41 -12.00 -14.75
N PHE A 439 -5.06 -11.11 -14.00
CA PHE A 439 -4.70 -9.69 -13.87
C PHE A 439 -5.45 -9.05 -12.71
N THR A 440 -5.00 -7.88 -12.24
CA THR A 440 -5.78 -7.03 -11.34
C THR A 440 -6.42 -5.89 -12.13
N THR A 441 -7.58 -5.42 -11.66
CA THR A 441 -8.31 -4.37 -12.37
C THR A 441 -9.12 -3.48 -11.42
N LEU A 442 -9.14 -2.19 -11.70
CA LEU A 442 -10.14 -1.25 -11.24
C LEU A 442 -10.90 -0.75 -12.47
N TYR A 443 -12.19 -1.04 -12.51
CA TYR A 443 -13.10 -0.56 -13.54
C TYR A 443 -14.25 0.19 -12.89
N ARG A 444 -14.47 1.40 -13.33
CA ARG A 444 -15.62 2.22 -12.92
C ARG A 444 -16.56 2.38 -14.10
N GLN A 445 -17.82 2.00 -13.91
CA GLN A 445 -18.80 1.95 -14.98
C GLN A 445 -19.64 3.22 -15.02
N GLU A 446 -19.87 3.76 -16.21
CA GLU A 446 -20.83 4.84 -16.44
C GLU A 446 -21.43 4.72 -17.84
N GLY A 447 -22.77 4.80 -17.92
CA GLY A 447 -23.47 4.90 -19.19
C GLY A 447 -23.21 3.74 -20.16
N SER A 448 -22.87 4.07 -21.39
CA SER A 448 -22.70 3.11 -22.50
C SER A 448 -21.25 2.74 -22.77
N GLN A 449 -20.30 3.05 -21.87
CA GLN A 449 -18.91 2.67 -22.06
C GLN A 449 -18.73 1.17 -22.22
N VAL A 450 -17.68 0.77 -22.92
CA VAL A 450 -17.33 -0.62 -23.21
C VAL A 450 -15.99 -0.95 -22.58
N ALA A 451 -15.95 -2.01 -21.77
CA ALA A 451 -14.72 -2.61 -21.27
C ALA A 451 -14.77 -4.12 -21.53
N GLU A 452 -13.93 -4.60 -22.47
CA GLU A 452 -13.96 -5.97 -22.96
C GLU A 452 -12.58 -6.60 -22.93
N VAL A 453 -12.54 -7.86 -22.49
CA VAL A 453 -11.41 -8.76 -22.71
C VAL A 453 -11.74 -9.69 -23.86
N LEU A 454 -10.86 -9.75 -24.85
CA LEU A 454 -10.99 -10.64 -26.01
C LEU A 454 -9.76 -11.53 -26.12
N ALA A 455 -9.92 -12.74 -26.70
CA ALA A 455 -8.84 -13.65 -27.02
C ALA A 455 -8.74 -13.85 -28.53
N SER A 456 -7.50 -13.84 -29.06
CA SER A 456 -7.22 -14.12 -30.47
C SER A 456 -6.21 -15.28 -30.56
N PHE A 457 -6.63 -16.41 -31.11
CA PHE A 457 -5.80 -17.58 -31.33
C PHE A 457 -5.18 -17.55 -32.71
N ASN A 458 -3.87 -17.83 -32.84
CA ASN A 458 -3.10 -17.84 -34.08
C ASN A 458 -3.27 -16.55 -34.92
N GLY A 459 -3.45 -15.40 -34.27
CA GLY A 459 -3.71 -14.12 -34.93
C GLY A 459 -5.06 -14.01 -35.65
N GLY A 460 -5.98 -14.93 -35.38
CA GLY A 460 -7.34 -14.93 -35.96
C GLY A 460 -8.24 -13.85 -35.35
N THR A 461 -9.50 -13.83 -35.77
CA THR A 461 -10.51 -12.87 -35.29
C THR A 461 -10.66 -12.95 -33.78
N PRO A 462 -10.54 -11.84 -33.01
CA PRO A 462 -10.71 -11.81 -31.59
C PRO A 462 -12.14 -12.21 -31.19
N THR A 463 -12.26 -13.05 -30.15
CA THR A 463 -13.54 -13.49 -29.56
C THR A 463 -13.69 -12.93 -28.17
N LEU A 464 -14.91 -12.54 -27.80
CA LEU A 464 -15.22 -11.99 -26.48
C LEU A 464 -15.04 -13.05 -25.39
N VAL A 465 -14.24 -12.72 -24.38
CA VAL A 465 -14.04 -13.53 -23.17
C VAL A 465 -14.86 -12.97 -22.01
N LYS A 466 -14.81 -11.66 -21.82
CA LYS A 466 -15.49 -10.96 -20.70
C LYS A 466 -15.87 -9.55 -21.13
N ARG A 467 -17.05 -9.11 -20.75
CA ARG A 467 -17.45 -7.69 -20.74
C ARG A 467 -17.78 -7.27 -19.33
N TYR A 468 -17.29 -6.12 -18.91
CA TYR A 468 -17.62 -5.50 -17.63
C TYR A 468 -18.82 -4.58 -17.82
N THR A 469 -19.81 -4.69 -16.93
CA THR A 469 -21.07 -3.93 -16.96
C THR A 469 -21.43 -3.33 -15.60
N ALA A 470 -20.53 -3.44 -14.64
CA ALA A 470 -20.63 -2.89 -13.30
C ALA A 470 -19.22 -2.61 -12.76
N ASP A 471 -19.13 -1.80 -11.73
CA ASP A 471 -17.88 -1.49 -11.04
C ASP A 471 -17.14 -2.74 -10.59
N VAL A 472 -15.82 -2.73 -10.76
CA VAL A 472 -14.90 -3.72 -10.20
C VAL A 472 -13.80 -2.97 -9.47
N VAL A 473 -13.84 -3.00 -8.15
CA VAL A 473 -12.96 -2.18 -7.32
C VAL A 473 -11.71 -2.97 -6.95
N SER A 474 -10.64 -2.73 -7.71
CA SER A 474 -9.28 -3.25 -7.44
C SER A 474 -9.26 -4.75 -7.13
N GLN A 475 -9.86 -5.56 -8.00
CA GLN A 475 -10.00 -7.00 -7.80
C GLN A 475 -9.13 -7.83 -8.73
N PRO A 476 -8.55 -8.94 -8.24
CA PRO A 476 -7.92 -9.91 -9.11
C PRO A 476 -8.97 -10.59 -9.99
N GLN A 477 -8.61 -10.81 -11.25
CA GLN A 477 -9.40 -11.52 -12.25
C GLN A 477 -8.68 -12.79 -12.67
N SER A 478 -9.45 -13.84 -12.96
CA SER A 478 -8.97 -15.11 -13.51
C SER A 478 -9.93 -15.59 -14.57
N LEU A 479 -9.57 -15.45 -15.85
CA LEU A 479 -10.43 -15.76 -16.99
C LEU A 479 -9.87 -16.97 -17.73
N THR A 480 -10.56 -18.09 -17.67
CA THR A 480 -10.14 -19.34 -18.33
C THR A 480 -10.89 -19.55 -19.63
N VAL A 481 -10.14 -19.76 -20.71
CA VAL A 481 -10.65 -19.95 -22.08
C VAL A 481 -10.21 -21.33 -22.59
N PRO A 482 -11.07 -22.12 -23.24
CA PRO A 482 -10.66 -23.33 -23.92
C PRO A 482 -9.73 -23.01 -25.11
N VAL A 483 -8.70 -23.82 -25.30
CA VAL A 483 -7.78 -23.68 -26.45
C VAL A 483 -8.36 -24.44 -27.63
N PRO A 484 -8.62 -23.77 -28.77
CA PRO A 484 -9.12 -24.43 -29.99
C PRO A 484 -8.13 -25.45 -30.54
N ALA A 485 -8.64 -26.51 -31.16
CA ALA A 485 -7.80 -27.51 -31.81
C ALA A 485 -6.88 -26.87 -32.87
N GLY A 486 -5.60 -27.20 -32.84
CA GLY A 486 -4.59 -26.64 -33.76
C GLY A 486 -4.11 -25.22 -33.39
N ALA A 487 -4.56 -24.65 -32.27
CA ALA A 487 -4.00 -23.38 -31.82
C ALA A 487 -2.60 -23.56 -31.23
N SER A 488 -1.65 -22.74 -31.68
CA SER A 488 -0.28 -22.71 -31.19
C SER A 488 0.03 -21.52 -30.30
N ASN A 489 -0.73 -20.45 -30.43
CA ASN A 489 -0.57 -19.25 -29.62
C ASN A 489 -1.91 -18.53 -29.38
N VAL A 490 -1.93 -17.66 -28.37
CA VAL A 490 -3.04 -16.75 -28.04
C VAL A 490 -2.47 -15.38 -27.67
N SER A 491 -3.15 -14.32 -28.07
CA SER A 491 -3.00 -12.98 -27.51
C SER A 491 -4.32 -12.51 -26.91
N PHE A 492 -4.23 -11.74 -25.82
CA PHE A 492 -5.41 -11.12 -25.23
C PHE A 492 -5.47 -9.63 -25.57
N ARG A 493 -6.68 -9.10 -25.58
CA ARG A 493 -6.95 -7.70 -25.90
C ARG A 493 -7.87 -7.11 -24.83
N PHE A 494 -7.50 -5.94 -24.34
CA PHE A 494 -8.30 -5.15 -23.40
C PHE A 494 -8.81 -3.93 -24.17
N ARG A 495 -10.05 -3.96 -24.63
CA ARG A 495 -10.67 -2.87 -25.37
C ARG A 495 -11.51 -2.02 -24.44
N TYR A 496 -11.23 -0.72 -24.42
CA TYR A 496 -12.04 0.26 -23.77
C TYR A 496 -12.56 1.28 -24.78
N ALA A 497 -13.89 1.56 -24.74
CA ALA A 497 -14.49 2.60 -25.55
C ALA A 497 -15.52 3.40 -24.76
N GLY A 498 -15.55 4.71 -24.97
CA GLY A 498 -16.41 5.67 -24.28
C GLY A 498 -16.34 7.03 -24.94
N ALA A 499 -16.67 8.05 -24.18
CA ALA A 499 -16.51 9.45 -24.56
C ALA A 499 -16.01 10.28 -23.37
N ASN A 500 -16.87 10.69 -22.47
CA ASN A 500 -16.60 11.31 -21.19
C ASN A 500 -17.19 10.39 -20.10
N ASN A 501 -16.64 9.19 -20.00
CA ASN A 501 -17.02 8.17 -19.03
C ASN A 501 -15.82 7.91 -18.13
N TRP A 502 -16.01 7.12 -17.06
CA TRP A 502 -14.93 6.77 -16.15
C TRP A 502 -13.78 6.02 -16.83
N TYR A 503 -13.09 5.19 -16.15
CA TYR A 503 -11.79 4.63 -16.49
C TYR A 503 -11.73 3.11 -16.28
N TRP A 504 -10.68 2.52 -16.81
CA TRP A 504 -10.32 1.11 -16.63
C TRP A 504 -8.82 0.94 -16.46
N THR A 505 -8.39 0.21 -15.41
CA THR A 505 -6.98 -0.12 -15.17
C THR A 505 -6.71 -1.61 -15.31
N ILE A 506 -5.52 -1.95 -15.75
CA ILE A 506 -5.01 -3.32 -15.88
C ILE A 506 -3.59 -3.36 -15.30
N ASP A 507 -3.33 -4.37 -14.46
CA ASP A 507 -2.01 -4.60 -13.87
C ASP A 507 -1.77 -6.08 -13.55
N GLY A 508 -0.50 -6.48 -13.33
CA GLY A 508 -0.14 -7.82 -12.89
C GLY A 508 -0.58 -8.93 -13.85
N VAL A 509 -0.45 -8.72 -15.15
CA VAL A 509 -0.94 -9.66 -16.18
C VAL A 509 -0.12 -10.94 -16.20
N THR A 510 -0.80 -12.06 -16.03
CA THR A 510 -0.21 -13.41 -16.11
C THR A 510 -0.99 -14.30 -17.06
N VAL A 511 -0.31 -15.22 -17.73
CA VAL A 511 -0.95 -16.22 -18.59
C VAL A 511 -0.40 -17.60 -18.26
N THR A 512 -1.28 -18.52 -17.94
CA THR A 512 -0.94 -19.92 -17.62
C THR A 512 -1.73 -20.90 -18.47
N THR A 513 -1.18 -22.07 -18.73
CA THR A 513 -1.81 -23.14 -19.52
C THR A 513 -2.04 -24.40 -18.69
N SER A 514 -3.09 -25.17 -18.99
CA SER A 514 -3.42 -26.46 -18.37
C SER A 514 -4.01 -27.46 -19.35
#